data_f1984ea563b0626b079435af29803b17
#
_entry.id   f1984ea563b0626b079435af29803b17
#
_cell.length_a   1.000
_cell.length_b   1.000
_cell.length_c   1.000
_cell.angle_alpha   90.00
_cell.angle_beta   90.00
_cell.angle_gamma   90.00
#
_symmetry.space_group_name_H-M   'P 1'
#
loop_
_entity.id
_entity.type
_entity.pdbx_description
1 polymer ?
#
loop_
_entity_poly.entity_id
_entity_poly.type
_entity_poly.pdbx_seq_one_letter_code
_entity_poly.pdbx_strand_id
1 'polypeptide(L)'
;DGYAAERDRLLTMLDEQDSNALFLTGDIHSEWANSIVSPSGFGEIGCEMVTTSISAPNVDEILTDVFGTYHKEDNSTSLLVEKVIRDYNPWVNHIDFDSHGYGIASIHYDYVDMLYYRVSDVEDPDAAVSLGTKRQWRIGEGFVEA
;
A
#
# COMPACT_ATOMS: atom_id res chain seq x y z
N ASP A 1 -12.77 6.49 7.49
CA ASP A 1 -11.93 7.52 8.10
C ASP A 1 -12.82 8.53 8.85
N GLY A 2 -12.70 8.59 10.17
CA GLY A 2 -13.50 9.45 11.04
C GLY A 2 -12.94 10.87 11.21
N TYR A 3 -11.78 11.18 10.64
CA TYR A 3 -11.02 12.41 10.89
C TYR A 3 -10.72 13.21 9.60
N ALA A 4 -11.65 13.26 8.66
CA ALA A 4 -11.46 13.89 7.35
C ALA A 4 -10.96 15.35 7.44
N ALA A 5 -11.54 16.15 8.35
CA ALA A 5 -11.14 17.55 8.55
C ALA A 5 -9.68 17.70 9.06
N GLU A 6 -9.25 16.83 9.98
CA GLU A 6 -7.87 16.87 10.48
C GLU A 6 -6.88 16.35 9.44
N ARG A 7 -7.25 15.33 8.66
CA ARG A 7 -6.46 14.87 7.51
C ARG A 7 -6.26 16.00 6.52
N ASP A 8 -7.33 16.67 6.09
CA ASP A 8 -7.27 17.75 5.12
C ASP A 8 -6.41 18.92 5.64
N ARG A 9 -6.52 19.24 6.93
CA ARG A 9 -5.69 20.24 7.58
C ARG A 9 -4.20 19.86 7.57
N LEU A 10 -3.86 18.60 7.89
CA LEU A 10 -2.49 18.10 7.85
C LEU A 10 -1.93 18.18 6.43
N LEU A 11 -2.67 17.66 5.44
CA LEU A 11 -2.23 17.66 4.05
C LEU A 11 -2.09 19.09 3.50
N THR A 12 -2.99 20.01 3.86
CA THR A 12 -2.87 21.42 3.49
C THR A 12 -1.61 22.05 4.09
N MET A 13 -1.29 21.75 5.34
CA MET A 13 -0.07 22.27 5.99
C MET A 13 1.20 21.74 5.29
N LEU A 14 1.23 20.48 4.89
CA LEU A 14 2.35 19.87 4.16
C LEU A 14 2.51 20.49 2.76
N ASP A 15 1.40 20.74 2.07
CA ASP A 15 1.35 21.39 0.76
C ASP A 15 1.87 22.83 0.83
N GLU A 16 1.38 23.64 1.78
CA GLU A 16 1.82 25.02 1.99
C GLU A 16 3.31 25.15 2.34
N GLN A 17 3.91 24.11 2.90
CA GLN A 17 5.33 24.06 3.24
C GLN A 17 6.20 23.46 2.12
N ASP A 18 5.64 23.13 0.96
CA ASP A 18 6.34 22.44 -0.14
C ASP A 18 7.06 21.17 0.34
N SER A 19 6.39 20.42 1.23
CA SER A 19 6.94 19.22 1.85
C SER A 19 6.74 18.00 0.97
N ASN A 20 7.79 17.15 0.88
CA ASN A 20 7.68 15.83 0.27
C ASN A 20 7.53 14.79 1.39
N ALA A 21 6.28 14.40 1.68
CA ALA A 21 5.97 13.56 2.82
C ALA A 21 6.02 12.06 2.46
N LEU A 22 6.66 11.26 3.31
CA LEU A 22 6.58 9.80 3.27
C LEU A 22 5.78 9.33 4.49
N PHE A 23 4.64 8.67 4.24
CA PHE A 23 3.85 8.01 5.26
C PHE A 23 4.18 6.52 5.27
N LEU A 24 4.63 6.01 6.41
CA LEU A 24 4.84 4.59 6.66
C LEU A 24 3.72 4.10 7.57
N THR A 25 2.86 3.24 7.05
CA THR A 25 1.64 2.82 7.73
C THR A 25 1.44 1.29 7.65
N GLY A 26 0.42 0.78 8.32
CA GLY A 26 0.06 -0.63 8.38
C GLY A 26 -1.38 -0.80 8.84
N ASP A 27 -1.64 -1.81 9.71
CA ASP A 27 -2.92 -2.09 10.36
C ASP A 27 -4.00 -2.72 9.45
N ILE A 28 -4.10 -2.29 8.20
CA ILE A 28 -5.14 -2.73 7.25
C ILE A 28 -4.90 -4.15 6.68
N HIS A 29 -3.78 -4.79 7.04
CA HIS A 29 -3.43 -6.15 6.62
C HIS A 29 -3.44 -6.36 5.09
N SER A 30 -2.88 -5.41 4.37
CA SER A 30 -2.71 -5.46 2.91
C SER A 30 -1.56 -4.55 2.48
N GLU A 31 -0.99 -4.80 1.29
CA GLU A 31 0.09 -3.98 0.73
C GLU A 31 -0.48 -2.84 -0.11
N TRP A 32 0.02 -1.61 0.10
CA TRP A 32 -0.33 -0.48 -0.75
C TRP A 32 0.87 0.43 -0.99
N ALA A 33 0.92 1.01 -2.18
CA ALA A 33 1.73 2.19 -2.48
C ALA A 33 0.84 3.26 -3.11
N ASN A 34 0.70 4.39 -2.43
CA ASN A 34 -0.23 5.43 -2.79
C ASN A 34 0.48 6.77 -3.00
N SER A 35 0.07 7.52 -4.03
CA SER A 35 0.36 8.95 -4.11
C SER A 35 -0.47 9.71 -3.10
N ILE A 36 0.13 10.66 -2.41
CA ILE A 36 -0.59 11.61 -1.57
C ILE A 36 -0.81 12.89 -2.37
N VAL A 37 -2.06 13.12 -2.74
CA VAL A 37 -2.46 14.24 -3.58
C VAL A 37 -2.77 15.46 -2.69
N SER A 38 -2.35 16.65 -3.14
CA SER A 38 -2.69 17.90 -2.49
C SER A 38 -4.21 18.08 -2.36
N PRO A 39 -4.73 18.59 -1.22
CA PRO A 39 -6.13 18.97 -1.09
C PRO A 39 -6.59 20.03 -2.10
N SER A 40 -5.66 20.82 -2.64
CA SER A 40 -5.93 21.77 -3.72
C SER A 40 -6.25 21.09 -5.05
N GLY A 41 -5.98 19.78 -5.17
CA GLY A 41 -6.14 18.99 -6.40
C GLY A 41 -5.00 19.16 -7.42
N PHE A 42 -3.95 19.89 -7.07
CA PHE A 42 -2.80 20.13 -7.94
C PHE A 42 -1.55 19.49 -7.36
N GLY A 43 -1.07 18.44 -8.06
CA GLY A 43 0.20 17.78 -7.76
C GLY A 43 0.16 16.78 -6.60
N GLU A 44 1.27 16.09 -6.45
CA GLU A 44 1.53 15.16 -5.35
C GLU A 44 2.40 15.86 -4.30
N ILE A 45 2.06 15.66 -3.03
CA ILE A 45 2.80 16.19 -1.87
C ILE A 45 3.56 15.07 -1.14
N GLY A 46 3.57 13.87 -1.68
CA GLY A 46 4.26 12.74 -1.09
C GLY A 46 3.70 11.40 -1.49
N CYS A 47 4.09 10.39 -0.74
CA CYS A 47 3.65 9.02 -0.95
C CYS A 47 3.39 8.29 0.36
N GLU A 48 2.66 7.20 0.27
CA GLU A 48 2.40 6.30 1.37
C GLU A 48 2.83 4.88 1.00
N MET A 49 3.48 4.20 1.96
CA MET A 49 3.75 2.78 1.94
C MET A 49 2.97 2.14 3.08
N VAL A 50 2.01 1.27 2.74
CA VAL A 50 1.29 0.44 3.70
C VAL A 50 1.84 -0.97 3.62
N THR A 51 2.22 -1.52 4.77
CA THR A 51 2.71 -2.91 4.85
C THR A 51 1.59 -3.85 5.29
N THR A 52 1.58 -5.05 4.73
CA THR A 52 0.67 -6.12 5.16
C THR A 52 1.06 -6.68 6.53
N SER A 53 0.24 -7.58 7.06
CA SER A 53 0.55 -8.36 8.26
C SER A 53 1.55 -9.49 7.94
N ILE A 54 2.33 -9.91 8.95
CA ILE A 54 3.20 -11.08 8.81
C ILE A 54 2.38 -12.37 8.92
N SER A 55 1.40 -12.43 9.84
CA SER A 55 0.66 -13.66 10.16
C SER A 55 -0.78 -13.44 10.62
N ALA A 56 -1.24 -12.19 10.77
CA ALA A 56 -2.64 -11.93 11.06
C ALA A 56 -3.46 -12.01 9.75
N PRO A 57 -4.74 -12.43 9.79
CA PRO A 57 -5.57 -12.58 8.59
C PRO A 57 -5.54 -11.34 7.72
N ASN A 58 -5.31 -11.52 6.43
CA ASN A 58 -5.29 -10.45 5.44
C ASN A 58 -6.70 -10.16 4.89
N VAL A 59 -6.80 -9.20 3.96
CA VAL A 59 -8.11 -8.81 3.39
C VAL A 59 -8.70 -9.92 2.54
N ASP A 60 -7.90 -10.70 1.81
CA ASP A 60 -8.38 -11.84 1.02
C ASP A 60 -9.04 -12.89 1.91
N GLU A 61 -8.38 -13.29 3.00
CA GLU A 61 -8.91 -14.25 3.96
C GLU A 61 -10.23 -13.77 4.60
N ILE A 62 -10.32 -12.48 4.96
CA ILE A 62 -11.55 -11.87 5.51
C ILE A 62 -12.66 -11.83 4.48
N LEU A 63 -12.39 -11.46 3.24
CA LEU A 63 -13.38 -11.43 2.16
C LEU A 63 -13.91 -12.81 1.84
N THR A 64 -13.02 -13.80 1.79
CA THR A 64 -13.39 -15.18 1.51
C THR A 64 -14.22 -15.80 2.64
N ASP A 65 -13.90 -15.50 3.89
CA ASP A 65 -14.69 -15.95 5.05
C ASP A 65 -16.10 -15.35 5.03
N VAL A 66 -16.22 -14.05 4.76
CA VAL A 66 -17.51 -13.35 4.70
C VAL A 66 -18.39 -13.85 3.55
N PHE A 67 -17.81 -14.13 2.38
CA PHE A 67 -18.58 -14.57 1.21
C PHE A 67 -18.72 -16.10 1.10
N GLY A 68 -18.10 -16.87 2.01
CA GLY A 68 -18.18 -18.33 2.03
C GLY A 68 -17.49 -18.99 0.83
N THR A 69 -16.57 -18.30 0.18
CA THR A 69 -15.87 -18.74 -1.04
C THR A 69 -14.41 -19.15 -0.76
N TYR A 70 -14.08 -19.45 0.48
CA TYR A 70 -12.71 -19.79 0.86
C TYR A 70 -12.20 -21.03 0.12
N HIS A 71 -11.36 -20.81 -0.83
CA HIS A 71 -10.39 -21.76 -1.33
C HIS A 71 -9.03 -21.11 -1.18
N LYS A 72 -8.17 -21.63 -0.32
CA LYS A 72 -6.82 -21.12 0.01
C LYS A 72 -5.94 -20.82 -1.24
N GLU A 73 -6.38 -21.21 -2.43
CA GLU A 73 -5.69 -21.02 -3.70
C GLU A 73 -6.45 -20.12 -4.70
N ASP A 74 -7.65 -19.63 -4.34
CA ASP A 74 -8.49 -18.82 -5.24
C ASP A 74 -8.64 -17.39 -4.72
N ASN A 75 -7.70 -16.52 -5.09
CA ASN A 75 -7.72 -15.08 -4.81
C ASN A 75 -8.46 -14.25 -5.89
N SER A 76 -9.29 -14.88 -6.72
CA SER A 76 -9.98 -14.21 -7.84
C SER A 76 -10.89 -13.06 -7.39
N THR A 77 -11.50 -13.18 -6.21
CA THR A 77 -12.37 -12.13 -5.64
C THR A 77 -11.54 -10.92 -5.23
N SER A 78 -10.44 -11.10 -4.51
CA SER A 78 -9.56 -10.01 -4.10
C SER A 78 -8.92 -9.32 -5.30
N LEU A 79 -8.44 -10.06 -6.29
CA LEU A 79 -7.92 -9.50 -7.54
C LEU A 79 -8.95 -8.64 -8.30
N LEU A 80 -10.23 -9.04 -8.30
CA LEU A 80 -11.29 -8.24 -8.88
C LEU A 80 -11.51 -6.94 -8.10
N VAL A 81 -11.57 -7.03 -6.75
CA VAL A 81 -11.74 -5.86 -5.88
C VAL A 81 -10.56 -4.91 -6.02
N GLU A 82 -9.32 -5.41 -5.99
CA GLU A 82 -8.11 -4.62 -6.22
C GLU A 82 -8.14 -3.88 -7.56
N LYS A 83 -8.57 -4.58 -8.63
CA LYS A 83 -8.73 -3.95 -9.94
C LYS A 83 -9.73 -2.82 -9.90
N VAL A 84 -10.91 -3.02 -9.30
CA VAL A 84 -11.93 -1.97 -9.16
C VAL A 84 -11.39 -0.79 -8.37
N ILE A 85 -10.67 -1.04 -7.27
CA ILE A 85 -10.08 0.03 -6.47
C ILE A 85 -9.10 0.85 -7.32
N ARG A 86 -8.19 0.23 -8.05
CA ARG A 86 -7.23 0.94 -8.92
C ARG A 86 -7.92 1.72 -10.04
N ASP A 87 -8.94 1.14 -10.66
CA ASP A 87 -9.67 1.78 -11.77
C ASP A 87 -10.37 3.09 -11.32
N TYR A 88 -10.82 3.16 -10.06
CA TYR A 88 -11.54 4.32 -9.52
C TYR A 88 -10.69 5.24 -8.65
N ASN A 89 -9.44 4.87 -8.34
CA ASN A 89 -8.53 5.62 -7.48
C ASN A 89 -7.15 5.74 -8.13
N PRO A 90 -6.92 6.73 -9.00
CA PRO A 90 -5.69 6.85 -9.78
C PRO A 90 -4.43 7.09 -8.93
N TRP A 91 -4.59 7.45 -7.65
CA TRP A 91 -3.49 7.58 -6.70
C TRP A 91 -3.02 6.25 -6.11
N VAL A 92 -3.75 5.14 -6.33
CA VAL A 92 -3.34 3.79 -5.90
C VAL A 92 -2.43 3.19 -6.96
N ASN A 93 -1.13 3.19 -6.69
CA ASN A 93 -0.10 2.69 -7.61
C ASN A 93 0.21 1.20 -7.40
N HIS A 94 -0.06 0.69 -6.20
CA HIS A 94 0.03 -0.73 -5.86
C HIS A 94 -0.99 -1.08 -4.78
N ILE A 95 -1.55 -2.26 -4.91
CA ILE A 95 -2.43 -2.88 -3.92
C ILE A 95 -2.32 -4.39 -4.05
N ASP A 96 -2.29 -5.09 -2.91
CA ASP A 96 -2.29 -6.54 -2.80
C ASP A 96 -3.00 -6.92 -1.49
N PHE A 97 -4.06 -7.69 -1.61
CA PHE A 97 -4.91 -8.12 -0.50
C PHE A 97 -4.56 -9.49 0.07
N ASP A 98 -3.75 -10.26 -0.68
CA ASP A 98 -3.51 -11.68 -0.42
C ASP A 98 -2.17 -11.95 0.28
N SER A 99 -1.15 -11.14 0.01
CA SER A 99 0.21 -11.43 0.48
C SER A 99 0.40 -11.16 1.96
N HIS A 100 1.15 -12.04 2.63
CA HIS A 100 1.73 -11.83 3.95
C HIS A 100 3.20 -11.47 3.86
N GLY A 101 3.68 -10.60 4.78
CA GLY A 101 5.07 -10.22 4.75
C GLY A 101 5.41 -8.95 5.50
N TYR A 102 6.42 -8.24 4.99
CA TYR A 102 6.89 -6.98 5.54
C TYR A 102 7.42 -6.06 4.45
N GLY A 103 7.46 -4.76 4.74
CA GLY A 103 8.02 -3.76 3.84
C GLY A 103 9.35 -3.18 4.32
N ILE A 104 10.21 -2.81 3.37
CA ILE A 104 11.41 -2.01 3.60
C ILE A 104 11.31 -0.73 2.79
N ALA A 105 11.32 0.42 3.45
CA ALA A 105 11.48 1.71 2.80
C ALA A 105 12.97 2.08 2.75
N SER A 106 13.54 2.14 1.55
CA SER A 106 14.91 2.61 1.33
C SER A 106 14.87 4.08 0.90
N ILE A 107 15.19 4.97 1.84
CA ILE A 107 15.01 6.42 1.67
C ILE A 107 16.31 7.03 1.14
N HIS A 108 16.22 7.71 0.01
CA HIS A 108 17.28 8.47 -0.63
C HIS A 108 16.95 9.96 -0.65
N TYR A 109 17.86 10.77 -1.16
CA TYR A 109 17.71 12.23 -1.15
C TYR A 109 16.54 12.72 -1.99
N ASP A 110 16.30 12.08 -3.15
CA ASP A 110 15.31 12.49 -4.16
C ASP A 110 14.28 11.40 -4.50
N TYR A 111 14.37 10.22 -3.87
CA TYR A 111 13.41 9.14 -4.08
C TYR A 111 13.34 8.19 -2.88
N VAL A 112 12.31 7.38 -2.85
CA VAL A 112 12.16 6.25 -1.95
C VAL A 112 11.87 4.98 -2.74
N ASP A 113 12.60 3.90 -2.45
CA ASP A 113 12.27 2.55 -2.88
C ASP A 113 11.41 1.88 -1.80
N MET A 114 10.27 1.37 -2.20
CA MET A 114 9.35 0.59 -1.37
C MET A 114 9.47 -0.87 -1.81
N LEU A 115 10.04 -1.72 -0.94
CA LEU A 115 10.25 -3.13 -1.21
C LEU A 115 9.31 -3.95 -0.33
N TYR A 116 8.45 -4.74 -0.96
CA TYR A 116 7.50 -5.62 -0.29
C TYR A 116 8.02 -7.05 -0.35
N TYR A 117 8.41 -7.59 0.80
CA TYR A 117 8.87 -8.97 0.95
C TYR A 117 7.73 -9.84 1.42
N ARG A 118 7.59 -11.00 0.79
CA ARG A 118 6.49 -11.93 1.01
C ARG A 118 6.97 -13.23 1.61
N VAL A 119 6.20 -13.73 2.58
CA VAL A 119 6.38 -15.04 3.22
C VAL A 119 5.60 -16.07 2.42
N SER A 120 6.22 -17.20 2.12
CA SER A 120 5.59 -18.23 1.27
C SER A 120 4.46 -18.99 1.93
N ASP A 121 4.50 -19.14 3.26
CA ASP A 121 3.48 -19.80 4.07
C ASP A 121 3.60 -19.35 5.52
N VAL A 122 2.53 -18.78 6.07
CA VAL A 122 2.51 -18.26 7.46
C VAL A 122 2.42 -19.37 8.51
N GLU A 123 2.07 -20.59 8.12
CA GLU A 123 1.99 -21.75 9.00
C GLU A 123 3.30 -22.55 9.06
N ASP A 124 4.24 -22.29 8.12
CA ASP A 124 5.53 -22.96 8.08
C ASP A 124 6.61 -22.13 8.78
N PRO A 125 7.21 -22.61 9.91
CA PRO A 125 8.29 -21.91 10.58
C PRO A 125 9.57 -21.77 9.74
N ASP A 126 9.73 -22.57 8.70
CA ASP A 126 10.84 -22.55 7.75
C ASP A 126 10.48 -21.86 6.43
N ALA A 127 9.37 -21.10 6.40
CA ALA A 127 8.88 -20.44 5.21
C ALA A 127 9.95 -19.55 4.54
N ALA A 128 10.00 -19.63 3.22
CA ALA A 128 10.88 -18.78 2.43
C ALA A 128 10.35 -17.33 2.41
N VAL A 129 11.29 -16.37 2.39
CA VAL A 129 10.98 -14.97 2.18
C VAL A 129 11.60 -14.50 0.87
N SER A 130 10.81 -13.84 0.05
CA SER A 130 11.28 -13.32 -1.25
C SER A 130 10.74 -11.90 -1.50
N LEU A 131 11.44 -11.15 -2.36
CA LEU A 131 10.93 -9.86 -2.84
C LEU A 131 9.74 -10.12 -3.78
N GLY A 132 8.56 -9.69 -3.36
CA GLY A 132 7.33 -9.78 -4.16
C GLY A 132 7.18 -8.62 -5.12
N THR A 133 7.32 -7.40 -4.62
CA THR A 133 7.12 -6.18 -5.41
C THR A 133 8.08 -5.09 -4.98
N LYS A 134 8.52 -4.29 -5.94
CA LYS A 134 9.21 -3.02 -5.71
C LYS A 134 8.40 -1.88 -6.33
N ARG A 135 8.30 -0.75 -5.61
CA ARG A 135 7.79 0.52 -6.13
C ARG A 135 8.79 1.61 -5.82
N GLN A 136 8.91 2.59 -6.70
CA GLN A 136 9.76 3.74 -6.48
C GLN A 136 8.94 5.02 -6.67
N TRP A 137 9.01 5.91 -5.69
CA TRP A 137 8.47 7.26 -5.79
C TRP A 137 9.60 8.28 -5.80
N ARG A 138 9.51 9.27 -6.69
CA ARG A 138 10.51 10.34 -6.86
C ARG A 138 9.90 11.71 -6.65
N ILE A 139 10.66 12.58 -6.00
CA ILE A 139 10.28 13.99 -5.82
C ILE A 139 10.06 14.63 -7.20
N GLY A 140 8.87 15.22 -7.39
CA GLY A 140 8.48 15.93 -8.61
C GLY A 140 8.10 15.05 -9.81
N GLU A 141 8.28 13.72 -9.71
CA GLU A 141 7.91 12.78 -10.79
C GLU A 141 6.77 11.83 -10.36
N GLY A 142 6.60 11.63 -9.04
CA GLY A 142 5.64 10.65 -8.51
C GLY A 142 6.16 9.22 -8.61
N PHE A 143 5.23 8.24 -8.73
CA PHE A 143 5.61 6.85 -8.94
C PHE A 143 6.16 6.62 -10.34
N VAL A 144 7.32 5.97 -10.42
CA VAL A 144 8.00 5.61 -11.65
C VAL A 144 8.13 4.09 -11.78
N GLU A 145 8.28 3.59 -13.00
CA GLU A 145 8.64 2.18 -13.24
C GLU A 145 10.06 1.94 -12.73
N ALA A 146 10.25 0.89 -11.88
CA ALA A 146 11.51 0.56 -11.22
C ALA A 146 12.09 -0.77 -11.72
#